data_e4d46a648a19583f6cdd40d279e9d03b
#
_entry.id   e4d46a648a19583f6cdd40d279e9d03b
#
_cell.length_a   1.000
_cell.length_b   1.000
_cell.length_c   1.000
_cell.angle_alpha   90.00
_cell.angle_beta   90.00
_cell.angle_gamma   90.00
#
_symmetry.space_group_name_H-M   'P 1'
#
loop_
_entity.id
_entity.type
_entity.pdbx_description
1 polymer ?
#
loop_
_entity_poly.entity_id
_entity_poly.type
_entity_poly.pdbx_seq_one_letter_code
_entity_poly.pdbx_strand_id
1 'polypeptide(L)'
;MKVFLPLNGKVDKDTHKASVRSDMGDVLERRNARVVSHGDEKANVSLKGMTEYHDTDDEGKTLGWVEDTKRNWFIYFMDDTALGGKIYAYRKDDDDIVKIAEGLTLGSDIEARVIGDMLIWTDSIGLRQLNIVRAYNYTNGIS
;
A
#
# COMPACT_ATOMS: atom_id res chain seq x y z
N MET A 1 -16.15 7.65 27.29
CA MET A 1 -16.46 9.07 27.08
C MET A 1 -15.41 9.68 26.15
N LYS A 2 -15.83 10.34 25.10
CA LYS A 2 -14.90 11.07 24.24
C LYS A 2 -14.71 12.48 24.76
N VAL A 3 -13.47 12.83 25.07
CA VAL A 3 -13.12 14.19 25.49
C VAL A 3 -12.48 14.90 24.30
N PHE A 4 -13.05 16.01 23.88
CA PHE A 4 -12.49 16.86 22.85
C PHE A 4 -11.69 17.99 23.52
N LEU A 5 -10.40 18.02 23.22
CA LEU A 5 -9.49 19.07 23.68
C LEU A 5 -9.12 19.96 22.50
N PRO A 6 -9.01 21.28 22.70
CA PRO A 6 -8.51 22.15 21.64
C PRO A 6 -7.06 21.78 21.32
N LEU A 7 -6.78 21.46 20.06
CA LEU A 7 -5.46 21.00 19.59
C LEU A 7 -4.78 22.07 18.75
N ASN A 8 -4.51 23.20 19.37
CA ASN A 8 -3.85 24.34 18.73
C ASN A 8 -2.33 24.22 18.71
N GLY A 9 -1.78 23.37 19.56
CA GLY A 9 -0.37 23.12 19.69
C GLY A 9 0.13 22.01 18.75
N LYS A 10 1.42 21.88 18.71
CA LYS A 10 2.15 20.79 18.03
C LYS A 10 2.45 19.66 19.00
N VAL A 11 2.90 18.53 18.47
CA VAL A 11 3.40 17.43 19.31
C VAL A 11 4.70 17.87 19.96
N ASP A 12 4.74 17.87 21.29
CA ASP A 12 5.92 18.15 22.10
C ASP A 12 6.43 16.83 22.69
N LYS A 13 7.56 16.36 22.18
CA LYS A 13 8.20 15.12 22.65
C LYS A 13 9.10 15.31 23.86
N ASP A 14 9.53 16.54 24.11
CA ASP A 14 10.45 16.89 25.20
C ASP A 14 9.69 17.17 26.49
N THR A 15 8.38 17.40 26.42
CA THR A 15 7.56 17.64 27.58
C THR A 15 7.28 16.34 28.34
N HIS A 16 7.54 16.33 29.62
CA HIS A 16 7.21 15.19 30.48
C HIS A 16 5.68 14.99 30.55
N LYS A 17 5.23 13.73 30.54
CA LYS A 17 3.79 13.41 30.52
C LYS A 17 2.97 14.09 31.59
N ALA A 18 3.52 14.23 32.80
CA ALA A 18 2.86 14.90 33.93
C ALA A 18 2.74 16.44 33.76
N SER A 19 3.51 17.01 32.83
CA SER A 19 3.54 18.45 32.55
C SER A 19 2.70 18.85 31.34
N VAL A 20 2.15 17.90 30.61
CA VAL A 20 1.29 18.20 29.47
C VAL A 20 -0.01 18.85 29.94
N ARG A 21 -0.26 20.04 29.46
CA ARG A 21 -1.45 20.81 29.82
C ARG A 21 -2.47 20.73 28.68
N SER A 22 -3.62 20.19 28.98
CA SER A 22 -4.70 20.03 28.02
C SER A 22 -5.29 21.35 27.52
N ASP A 23 -5.21 22.39 28.33
CA ASP A 23 -5.67 23.74 28.00
C ASP A 23 -4.78 24.42 26.94
N MET A 24 -3.54 23.98 26.80
CA MET A 24 -2.64 24.46 25.74
C MET A 24 -2.82 23.76 24.39
N GLY A 25 -3.58 22.69 24.35
CA GLY A 25 -3.81 21.91 23.14
C GLY A 25 -2.62 21.12 22.64
N ASP A 26 -1.58 20.97 23.45
CA ASP A 26 -0.41 20.17 23.08
C ASP A 26 -0.68 18.68 23.20
N VAL A 27 -0.06 17.91 22.34
CA VAL A 27 -0.18 16.45 22.32
C VAL A 27 1.20 15.82 22.47
N LEU A 28 1.37 14.98 23.49
CA LEU A 28 2.63 14.29 23.75
C LEU A 28 2.97 13.26 22.69
N GLU A 29 2.00 12.51 22.22
CA GLU A 29 2.17 11.48 21.20
C GLU A 29 0.93 11.39 20.31
N ARG A 30 1.18 11.19 19.02
CA ARG A 30 0.13 11.00 18.04
C ARG A 30 0.47 9.82 17.14
N ARG A 31 -0.34 8.76 17.20
CA ARG A 31 -0.21 7.58 16.35
C ARG A 31 -1.52 7.30 15.63
N ASN A 32 -1.44 6.97 14.35
CA ASN A 32 -2.61 6.62 13.54
C ASN A 32 -3.77 7.60 13.69
N ALA A 33 -3.43 8.89 13.78
CA ALA A 33 -4.41 9.95 13.96
C ALA A 33 -4.04 11.18 13.15
N ARG A 34 -5.04 11.92 12.76
CA ARG A 34 -4.89 13.23 12.12
C ARG A 34 -5.72 14.27 12.87
N VAL A 35 -5.27 15.51 12.82
CA VAL A 35 -6.07 16.63 13.32
C VAL A 35 -7.11 17.00 12.28
N VAL A 36 -8.36 17.06 12.70
CA VAL A 36 -9.47 17.55 11.89
C VAL A 36 -9.98 18.83 12.56
N SER A 37 -10.16 19.88 11.77
CA SER A 37 -10.76 21.13 12.21
C SER A 37 -12.20 21.25 11.72
N HIS A 38 -13.06 21.68 12.60
CA HIS A 38 -14.45 22.04 12.27
C HIS A 38 -14.74 23.39 12.92
N GLY A 39 -14.73 24.43 12.10
CA GLY A 39 -14.75 25.81 12.63
C GLY A 39 -13.45 26.09 13.40
N ASP A 40 -13.60 26.59 14.63
CA ASP A 40 -12.48 26.88 15.53
C ASP A 40 -12.04 25.68 16.38
N GLU A 41 -12.75 24.56 16.26
CA GLU A 41 -12.45 23.36 17.02
C GLU A 41 -11.51 22.43 16.22
N LYS A 42 -10.60 21.79 16.94
CA LYS A 42 -9.71 20.76 16.38
C LYS A 42 -9.81 19.50 17.20
N ALA A 43 -9.83 18.36 16.54
CA ALA A 43 -9.85 17.05 17.18
C ALA A 43 -8.86 16.09 16.55
N ASN A 44 -8.31 15.19 17.33
CA ASN A 44 -7.61 14.03 16.79
C ASN A 44 -8.62 12.98 16.37
N VAL A 45 -8.51 12.55 15.12
CA VAL A 45 -9.35 11.50 14.55
C VAL A 45 -8.46 10.34 14.14
N SER A 46 -8.86 9.14 14.49
CA SER A 46 -8.15 7.93 14.05
C SER A 46 -8.10 7.89 12.53
N LEU A 47 -6.92 7.61 12.00
CA LEU A 47 -6.79 7.34 10.58
C LEU A 47 -7.54 6.06 10.24
N LYS A 48 -8.16 6.04 9.07
CA LYS A 48 -8.77 4.84 8.54
C LYS A 48 -7.69 3.77 8.40
N GLY A 49 -7.92 2.61 8.99
CA GLY A 49 -7.00 1.48 8.89
C GLY A 49 -6.91 0.94 7.46
N MET A 50 -5.93 0.09 7.24
CA MET A 50 -5.82 -0.65 5.99
C MET A 50 -6.99 -1.64 5.88
N THR A 51 -7.59 -1.70 4.70
CA THR A 51 -8.56 -2.74 4.38
C THR A 51 -7.84 -3.84 3.61
N GLU A 52 -7.97 -5.06 4.06
CA GLU A 52 -7.57 -6.22 3.28
C GLU A 52 -8.55 -6.38 2.12
N TYR A 53 -8.04 -6.37 0.89
CA TYR A 53 -8.87 -6.56 -0.28
C TYR A 53 -9.02 -8.04 -0.63
N HIS A 54 -7.88 -8.75 -0.64
CA HIS A 54 -7.87 -10.17 -0.97
C HIS A 54 -6.63 -10.85 -0.40
N ASP A 55 -6.79 -12.13 -0.10
CA ASP A 55 -5.69 -13.05 0.14
C ASP A 55 -5.48 -13.92 -1.10
N THR A 56 -4.24 -14.11 -1.50
CA THR A 56 -3.89 -14.96 -2.65
C THR A 56 -3.82 -16.43 -2.32
N ASP A 57 -3.99 -16.80 -1.07
CA ASP A 57 -3.69 -18.14 -0.54
C ASP A 57 -2.22 -18.60 -0.77
N ASP A 58 -1.38 -17.70 -1.25
CA ASP A 58 0.04 -17.94 -1.45
C ASP A 58 0.83 -17.52 -0.20
N GLU A 59 1.69 -18.38 0.29
CA GLU A 59 2.58 -18.10 1.44
C GLU A 59 3.77 -17.20 1.08
N GLY A 60 3.79 -16.67 -0.13
CA GLY A 60 4.84 -15.81 -0.64
C GLY A 60 4.89 -14.43 0.01
N LYS A 61 6.06 -13.81 -0.05
CA LYS A 61 6.27 -12.45 0.42
C LYS A 61 6.02 -11.44 -0.68
N THR A 62 5.23 -10.41 -0.39
CA THR A 62 5.07 -9.27 -1.30
C THR A 62 6.35 -8.44 -1.33
N LEU A 63 6.92 -8.26 -2.53
CA LEU A 63 8.15 -7.51 -2.76
C LEU A 63 7.91 -6.07 -3.20
N GLY A 64 6.75 -5.79 -3.77
CA GLY A 64 6.39 -4.47 -4.24
C GLY A 64 5.03 -4.48 -4.94
N TRP A 65 4.53 -3.32 -5.25
CA TRP A 65 3.25 -3.15 -5.92
C TRP A 65 3.19 -1.86 -6.72
N VAL A 66 2.26 -1.79 -7.67
CA VAL A 66 1.98 -0.59 -8.47
C VAL A 66 0.51 -0.54 -8.86
N GLU A 67 -0.04 0.64 -8.94
CA GLU A 67 -1.40 0.85 -9.43
C GLU A 67 -1.40 1.08 -10.95
N ASP A 68 -2.21 0.31 -11.66
CA ASP A 68 -2.55 0.54 -13.07
C ASP A 68 -3.89 1.27 -13.14
N THR A 69 -3.83 2.58 -13.27
CA THR A 69 -5.03 3.43 -13.30
C THR A 69 -5.87 3.25 -14.56
N LYS A 70 -5.24 2.84 -15.67
CA LYS A 70 -5.93 2.59 -16.95
C LYS A 70 -6.89 1.39 -16.86
N ARG A 71 -6.45 0.33 -16.17
CA ARG A 71 -7.23 -0.91 -16.00
C ARG A 71 -7.97 -0.99 -14.67
N ASN A 72 -7.71 -0.05 -13.78
CA ASN A 72 -8.19 -0.08 -12.39
C ASN A 72 -7.74 -1.34 -11.64
N TRP A 73 -6.46 -1.69 -11.80
CA TRP A 73 -5.83 -2.85 -11.19
C TRP A 73 -4.76 -2.45 -10.18
N PHE A 74 -4.59 -3.26 -9.14
CA PHE A 74 -3.38 -3.30 -8.32
C PHE A 74 -2.51 -4.46 -8.76
N ILE A 75 -1.32 -4.16 -9.26
CA ILE A 75 -0.34 -5.17 -9.66
C ILE A 75 0.67 -5.30 -8.53
N TYR A 76 0.93 -6.53 -8.09
CA TYR A 76 1.89 -6.78 -7.03
C TYR A 76 2.78 -7.98 -7.35
N PHE A 77 4.00 -7.90 -6.81
CA PHE A 77 5.07 -8.85 -7.01
C PHE A 77 5.19 -9.70 -5.75
N MET A 78 5.16 -11.00 -5.90
CA MET A 78 5.34 -11.95 -4.82
C MET A 78 6.54 -12.84 -5.08
N ASP A 79 7.31 -13.06 -4.03
CA ASP A 79 8.38 -14.05 -4.04
C ASP A 79 7.87 -15.34 -3.39
N ASP A 80 7.84 -16.39 -4.16
CA ASP A 80 7.61 -17.74 -3.68
C ASP A 80 8.91 -18.50 -3.82
N THR A 81 9.55 -18.78 -2.69
CA THR A 81 10.85 -19.44 -2.64
C THR A 81 10.86 -20.83 -3.27
N ALA A 82 9.70 -21.48 -3.38
CA ALA A 82 9.57 -22.83 -3.94
C ALA A 82 9.34 -22.82 -5.46
N LEU A 83 8.55 -21.87 -5.96
CA LEU A 83 8.07 -21.86 -7.35
C LEU A 83 8.54 -20.64 -8.17
N GLY A 84 9.40 -19.80 -7.59
CA GLY A 84 9.86 -18.56 -8.21
C GLY A 84 8.89 -17.40 -8.00
N GLY A 85 9.28 -16.23 -8.49
CA GLY A 85 8.47 -15.02 -8.35
C GLY A 85 7.22 -15.05 -9.21
N LYS A 86 6.17 -14.43 -8.71
CA LYS A 86 4.87 -14.31 -9.36
C LYS A 86 4.43 -12.85 -9.42
N ILE A 87 3.67 -12.52 -10.44
CA ILE A 87 3.02 -11.22 -10.57
C ILE A 87 1.51 -11.44 -10.64
N TYR A 88 0.81 -10.80 -9.72
CA TYR A 88 -0.64 -10.83 -9.64
C TYR A 88 -1.23 -9.45 -9.92
N ALA A 89 -2.47 -9.42 -10.36
CA ALA A 89 -3.28 -8.22 -10.38
C ALA A 89 -4.58 -8.44 -9.63
N TYR A 90 -4.87 -7.55 -8.70
CA TYR A 90 -6.20 -7.40 -8.13
C TYR A 90 -7.00 -6.46 -9.03
N ARG A 91 -8.07 -6.95 -9.60
CA ARG A 91 -8.99 -6.20 -10.45
C ARG A 91 -10.09 -5.59 -9.60
N LYS A 92 -10.00 -4.29 -9.36
CA LYS A 92 -10.93 -3.58 -8.46
C LYS A 92 -12.38 -3.66 -8.92
N ASP A 93 -12.63 -3.65 -10.23
CA ASP A 93 -14.00 -3.66 -10.79
C ASP A 93 -14.69 -5.02 -10.64
N ASP A 94 -13.92 -6.10 -10.68
CA ASP A 94 -14.44 -7.47 -10.61
C ASP A 94 -14.28 -8.08 -9.21
N ASP A 95 -13.59 -7.38 -8.31
CA ASP A 95 -13.22 -7.88 -6.98
C ASP A 95 -12.54 -9.25 -7.03
N ASP A 96 -11.57 -9.39 -7.92
CA ASP A 96 -10.94 -10.67 -8.26
C ASP A 96 -9.43 -10.52 -8.40
N ILE A 97 -8.70 -11.60 -8.12
CA ILE A 97 -7.25 -11.69 -8.29
C ILE A 97 -6.93 -12.59 -9.49
N VAL A 98 -6.09 -12.09 -10.36
CA VAL A 98 -5.61 -12.85 -11.51
C VAL A 98 -4.09 -12.92 -11.52
N LYS A 99 -3.55 -14.04 -11.95
CA LYS A 99 -2.12 -14.21 -12.17
C LYS A 99 -1.72 -13.66 -13.52
N ILE A 100 -0.75 -12.74 -13.55
CA ILE A 100 -0.20 -12.19 -14.78
C ILE A 100 0.99 -13.01 -15.27
N ALA A 101 1.88 -13.37 -14.37
CA ALA A 101 3.10 -14.12 -14.71
C ALA A 101 3.58 -14.95 -13.52
N GLU A 102 4.34 -16.00 -13.80
CA GLU A 102 4.95 -16.87 -12.80
C GLU A 102 6.32 -17.37 -13.27
N GLY A 103 7.06 -18.00 -12.36
CA GLY A 103 8.38 -18.55 -12.66
C GLY A 103 9.46 -17.49 -12.89
N LEU A 104 9.28 -16.29 -12.36
CA LEU A 104 10.22 -15.19 -12.49
C LEU A 104 11.26 -15.23 -11.38
N THR A 105 12.48 -14.80 -11.70
CA THR A 105 13.46 -14.48 -10.66
C THR A 105 13.31 -13.03 -10.29
N LEU A 106 12.75 -12.73 -9.13
CA LEU A 106 12.55 -11.37 -8.64
C LEU A 106 13.62 -11.02 -7.60
N GLY A 107 14.10 -9.79 -7.67
CA GLY A 107 14.98 -9.24 -6.64
C GLY A 107 14.19 -8.53 -5.55
N SER A 108 14.90 -8.00 -4.56
CA SER A 108 14.31 -7.16 -3.51
C SER A 108 14.08 -5.73 -3.98
N ASP A 109 13.34 -4.97 -3.17
CA ASP A 109 13.16 -3.52 -3.35
C ASP A 109 12.60 -3.14 -4.72
N ILE A 110 11.46 -3.74 -5.07
CA ILE A 110 10.84 -3.51 -6.36
C ILE A 110 10.17 -2.15 -6.41
N GLU A 111 10.60 -1.34 -7.37
CA GLU A 111 9.92 -0.12 -7.79
C GLU A 111 9.37 -0.31 -9.19
N ALA A 112 8.06 -0.10 -9.37
CA ALA A 112 7.38 -0.40 -10.62
C ALA A 112 6.53 0.77 -11.12
N ARG A 113 6.35 0.77 -12.45
CA ARG A 113 5.43 1.68 -13.14
C ARG A 113 4.72 0.96 -14.27
N VAL A 114 3.51 1.41 -14.57
CA VAL A 114 2.75 0.96 -15.73
C VAL A 114 2.66 2.09 -16.74
N ILE A 115 3.08 1.82 -17.97
CA ILE A 115 3.01 2.76 -19.09
C ILE A 115 2.29 2.06 -20.23
N GLY A 116 1.03 2.43 -20.46
CA GLY A 116 0.20 1.74 -21.45
C GLY A 116 -0.02 0.27 -21.09
N ASP A 117 0.51 -0.63 -21.89
CA ASP A 117 0.45 -2.07 -21.66
C ASP A 117 1.75 -2.65 -21.08
N MET A 118 2.72 -1.79 -20.80
CA MET A 118 4.01 -2.21 -20.29
C MET A 118 4.11 -1.99 -18.79
N LEU A 119 4.38 -3.05 -18.07
CA LEU A 119 4.84 -3.04 -16.69
C LEU A 119 6.36 -2.98 -16.70
N ILE A 120 6.91 -1.94 -16.11
CA ILE A 120 8.35 -1.70 -16.02
C ILE A 120 8.72 -1.65 -14.55
N TRP A 121 9.77 -2.38 -14.15
CA TRP A 121 10.23 -2.34 -12.77
C TRP A 121 11.74 -2.43 -12.66
N THR A 122 12.23 -1.93 -11.55
CA THR A 122 13.60 -2.14 -11.11
C THR A 122 13.61 -2.97 -9.83
N ASP A 123 14.55 -3.83 -9.70
CA ASP A 123 14.82 -4.59 -8.49
C ASP A 123 16.33 -4.69 -8.24
N SER A 124 16.76 -5.42 -7.23
CA SER A 124 18.18 -5.62 -6.95
C SER A 124 18.97 -6.30 -8.09
N ILE A 125 18.27 -6.85 -9.07
CA ILE A 125 18.87 -7.54 -10.24
C ILE A 125 19.04 -6.59 -11.42
N GLY A 126 18.08 -5.68 -11.64
CA GLY A 126 18.16 -4.71 -12.72
C GLY A 126 16.81 -4.21 -13.23
N LEU A 127 16.84 -3.50 -14.36
CA LEU A 127 15.65 -2.98 -15.02
C LEU A 127 15.00 -4.07 -15.88
N ARG A 128 13.70 -4.25 -15.71
CA ARG A 128 12.91 -5.25 -16.43
C ARG A 128 11.60 -4.68 -16.94
N GLN A 129 11.04 -5.37 -17.92
CA GLN A 129 9.75 -4.99 -18.48
C GLN A 129 8.94 -6.22 -18.91
N LEU A 130 7.62 -6.08 -18.85
CA LEU A 130 6.67 -7.11 -19.20
C LEU A 130 5.45 -6.48 -19.88
N ASN A 131 5.00 -7.05 -20.99
CA ASN A 131 3.70 -6.66 -21.56
C ASN A 131 2.58 -7.37 -20.78
N ILE A 132 1.77 -6.58 -20.06
CA ILE A 132 0.72 -7.09 -19.16
C ILE A 132 -0.29 -7.95 -19.91
N VAL A 133 -0.77 -7.48 -21.06
CA VAL A 133 -1.81 -8.19 -21.84
C VAL A 133 -1.30 -9.51 -22.36
N ARG A 134 -0.11 -9.52 -22.95
CA ARG A 134 0.50 -10.76 -23.47
C ARG A 134 0.78 -11.76 -22.37
N ALA A 135 1.34 -11.30 -21.26
CA ALA A 135 1.66 -12.16 -20.14
C ALA A 135 0.39 -12.75 -19.52
N TYR A 136 -0.62 -11.94 -19.31
CA TYR A 136 -1.92 -12.38 -18.82
C TYR A 136 -2.55 -13.45 -19.72
N ASN A 137 -2.59 -13.20 -21.02
CA ASN A 137 -3.15 -14.14 -21.99
C ASN A 137 -2.37 -15.46 -21.99
N TYR A 138 -1.05 -15.39 -22.00
CA TYR A 138 -0.19 -16.57 -21.96
C TYR A 138 -0.41 -17.40 -20.68
N THR A 139 -0.39 -16.75 -19.54
CA THR A 139 -0.53 -17.42 -18.23
C THR A 139 -1.91 -18.06 -18.06
N ASN A 140 -2.95 -17.45 -18.60
CA ASN A 140 -4.34 -17.92 -18.46
C ASN A 140 -4.84 -18.73 -19.70
N GLY A 141 -3.95 -19.05 -20.64
CA GLY A 141 -4.30 -19.86 -21.82
C GLY A 141 -5.27 -19.19 -22.79
N ILE A 142 -5.26 -17.85 -22.84
CA ILE A 142 -6.11 -17.06 -23.74
C ILE A 142 -5.34 -16.80 -25.04
N SER A 143 -5.88 -17.27 -26.12
CA SER A 143 -5.28 -17.07 -27.46
C SER A 143 -5.76 -15.81 -28.14
#